data_c85eb7c332da140a3ed07b1dc7670b61
#
_entry.id   c85eb7c332da140a3ed07b1dc7670b61
#
_cell.length_a   1.000
_cell.length_b   1.000
_cell.length_c   1.000
_cell.angle_alpha   90.00
_cell.angle_beta   90.00
_cell.angle_gamma   90.00
#
_symmetry.space_group_name_H-M   'P 1'
#
loop_
_entity.id
_entity.type
_entity.pdbx_description
1 polymer ?
#
loop_
_entity_poly.entity_id
_entity_poly.type
_entity_poly.pdbx_seq_one_letter_code
_entity_poly.pdbx_strand_id
1 'polypeptide(L)'
;EEANLAAARASAADPDTSFIFLYTAKLDGLLHQHVGDDAVIGRQLDAYAQECRELFRLAARHHDQVSLTVFSDHGMTPLKGTVDLKADIDKLNLRFGVDYSACYDSTMARFWFLKPAAQADITAALAQAPGHWLSQEEMRQFGIAFPDHKFGEAIFLLDSGLQIIPSDMALKPLPGMHGYDPRDRDSHAAILSTRPLDDCQVRDVADFFHLMRKRIDQLKKHTRPN
;
A
#
# COMPACT_ATOMS: atom_id res chain seq x y z
N GLU A 1 -0.63 9.96 15.85
CA GLU A 1 0.25 10.73 14.96
C GLU A 1 1.06 11.78 15.72
N GLU A 2 0.45 12.65 16.53
CA GLU A 2 1.15 13.71 17.30
C GLU A 2 2.32 13.18 18.14
N ALA A 3 2.14 12.04 18.82
CA ALA A 3 3.19 11.42 19.60
C ALA A 3 4.40 10.99 18.73
N ASN A 4 4.13 10.47 17.52
CA ASN A 4 5.19 10.08 16.58
C ASN A 4 5.94 11.31 16.05
N LEU A 5 5.22 12.39 15.76
CA LEU A 5 5.82 13.66 15.34
C LEU A 5 6.68 14.28 16.46
N ALA A 6 6.19 14.27 17.70
CA ALA A 6 6.95 14.74 18.85
C ALA A 6 8.24 13.92 19.07
N ALA A 7 8.16 12.59 18.95
CA ALA A 7 9.32 11.72 19.05
C ALA A 7 10.32 11.98 17.90
N ALA A 8 9.82 12.16 16.67
CA ALA A 8 10.67 12.47 15.51
C ALA A 8 11.40 13.82 15.69
N ARG A 9 10.74 14.86 16.23
CA ARG A 9 11.38 16.15 16.54
C ARG A 9 12.46 16.00 17.60
N ALA A 10 12.19 15.24 18.67
CA ALA A 10 13.19 14.96 19.71
C ALA A 10 14.42 14.24 19.13
N SER A 11 14.19 13.22 18.29
CA SER A 11 15.27 12.50 17.60
C SER A 11 16.04 13.38 16.60
N ALA A 12 15.35 14.28 15.88
CA ALA A 12 16.00 15.20 14.94
C ALA A 12 16.87 16.26 15.65
N ALA A 13 16.59 16.56 16.91
CA ALA A 13 17.39 17.46 17.75
C ALA A 13 18.53 16.75 18.50
N ASP A 14 18.60 15.43 18.45
CA ASP A 14 19.63 14.64 19.12
C ASP A 14 20.82 14.41 18.17
N PRO A 15 22.04 14.90 18.52
CA PRO A 15 23.24 14.76 17.70
C PRO A 15 23.69 13.30 17.50
N ASP A 16 23.26 12.39 18.37
CA ASP A 16 23.62 10.97 18.27
C ASP A 16 22.66 10.17 17.35
N THR A 17 21.55 10.78 16.94
CA THR A 17 20.58 10.15 16.04
C THR A 17 21.01 10.25 14.58
N SER A 18 21.31 9.12 13.93
CA SER A 18 21.76 9.06 12.53
C SER A 18 20.67 8.76 11.52
N PHE A 19 19.54 8.19 11.95
CA PHE A 19 18.45 7.77 11.06
C PHE A 19 17.10 7.83 11.78
N ILE A 20 16.11 8.40 11.12
CA ILE A 20 14.72 8.46 11.60
C ILE A 20 13.81 7.86 10.52
N PHE A 21 12.98 6.92 10.91
CA PHE A 21 11.84 6.45 10.12
C PHE A 21 10.56 6.92 10.78
N LEU A 22 9.81 7.76 10.08
CA LEU A 22 8.52 8.30 10.55
C LEU A 22 7.40 7.79 9.66
N TYR A 23 6.40 7.16 10.25
CA TYR A 23 5.18 6.71 9.56
C TYR A 23 3.97 7.53 10.02
N THR A 24 3.14 7.92 9.04
CA THR A 24 1.86 8.60 9.27
C THR A 24 0.78 7.95 8.43
N ALA A 25 -0.44 7.80 8.95
CA ALA A 25 -1.58 7.20 8.24
C ALA A 25 -2.74 8.19 8.04
N LYS A 26 -2.60 9.44 8.48
CA LYS A 26 -3.71 10.41 8.44
C LYS A 26 -4.11 10.79 7.02
N LEU A 27 -3.15 10.88 6.10
CA LEU A 27 -3.44 11.18 4.70
C LEU A 27 -4.24 10.05 4.05
N ASP A 28 -3.91 8.79 4.31
CA ASP A 28 -4.66 7.64 3.83
C ASP A 28 -6.12 7.70 4.30
N GLY A 29 -6.34 7.89 5.61
CA GLY A 29 -7.69 8.03 6.16
C GLY A 29 -8.48 9.21 5.56
N LEU A 30 -7.80 10.34 5.26
CA LEU A 30 -8.44 11.48 4.58
C LEU A 30 -8.78 11.15 3.12
N LEU A 31 -7.89 10.49 2.39
CA LEU A 31 -8.10 10.12 1.00
C LEU A 31 -9.26 9.14 0.84
N HIS A 32 -9.42 8.20 1.77
CA HIS A 32 -10.60 7.32 1.79
C HIS A 32 -11.92 8.08 1.84
N GLN A 33 -11.98 9.23 2.54
CA GLN A 33 -13.21 10.00 2.75
C GLN A 33 -13.34 11.19 1.77
N HIS A 34 -12.25 11.74 1.29
CA HIS A 34 -12.18 13.00 0.58
C HIS A 34 -11.39 12.94 -0.73
N VAL A 35 -11.29 11.74 -1.36
CA VAL A 35 -10.64 11.63 -2.66
C VAL A 35 -11.30 12.58 -3.66
N GLY A 36 -10.49 13.42 -4.33
CA GLY A 36 -10.99 14.48 -5.22
C GLY A 36 -11.35 15.80 -4.56
N ASP A 37 -11.26 15.92 -3.23
CA ASP A 37 -11.35 17.21 -2.54
C ASP A 37 -9.96 17.82 -2.33
N ASP A 38 -9.47 18.50 -3.36
CA ASP A 38 -8.12 19.09 -3.37
C ASP A 38 -7.90 20.07 -2.22
N ALA A 39 -8.96 20.73 -1.72
CA ALA A 39 -8.85 21.69 -0.63
C ALA A 39 -8.61 20.99 0.72
N VAL A 40 -9.27 19.86 0.98
CA VAL A 40 -9.03 19.04 2.19
C VAL A 40 -7.66 18.38 2.14
N ILE A 41 -7.34 17.74 1.02
CA ILE A 41 -6.08 17.03 0.82
C ILE A 41 -4.91 18.02 0.86
N GLY A 42 -5.03 19.17 0.18
CA GLY A 42 -3.99 20.21 0.14
C GLY A 42 -3.63 20.73 1.54
N ARG A 43 -4.61 20.98 2.41
CA ARG A 43 -4.33 21.40 3.81
C ARG A 43 -3.50 20.36 4.57
N GLN A 44 -3.78 19.08 4.38
CA GLN A 44 -3.00 18.01 5.05
C GLN A 44 -1.58 17.90 4.48
N LEU A 45 -1.43 18.04 3.16
CA LEU A 45 -0.12 18.07 2.50
C LEU A 45 0.71 19.28 2.95
N ASP A 46 0.09 20.45 3.08
CA ASP A 46 0.75 21.65 3.62
C ASP A 46 1.22 21.45 5.05
N ALA A 47 0.39 20.82 5.89
CA ALA A 47 0.80 20.48 7.26
C ALA A 47 2.01 19.54 7.27
N TYR A 48 2.00 18.48 6.46
CA TYR A 48 3.16 17.58 6.33
C TYR A 48 4.40 18.29 5.77
N ALA A 49 4.23 19.19 4.82
CA ALA A 49 5.34 19.98 4.30
C ALA A 49 5.95 20.91 5.37
N GLN A 50 5.14 21.43 6.29
CA GLN A 50 5.64 22.21 7.44
C GLN A 50 6.42 21.32 8.42
N GLU A 51 5.89 20.15 8.77
CA GLU A 51 6.57 19.19 9.63
C GLU A 51 7.91 18.72 9.03
N CYS A 52 7.92 18.37 7.76
CA CYS A 52 9.14 17.99 7.05
C CYS A 52 10.21 19.12 7.08
N ARG A 53 9.80 20.36 6.87
CA ARG A 53 10.71 21.53 6.97
C ARG A 53 11.24 21.73 8.36
N GLU A 54 10.41 21.54 9.39
CA GLU A 54 10.83 21.66 10.79
C GLU A 54 11.82 20.56 11.16
N LEU A 55 11.50 19.29 10.87
CA LEU A 55 12.40 18.15 11.12
C LEU A 55 13.74 18.33 10.42
N PHE A 56 13.73 18.74 9.17
CA PHE A 56 14.95 19.00 8.42
C PHE A 56 15.79 20.13 9.05
N ARG A 57 15.17 21.24 9.48
CA ARG A 57 15.86 22.35 10.14
C ARG A 57 16.41 21.97 11.51
N LEU A 58 15.68 21.16 12.29
CA LEU A 58 16.17 20.65 13.57
C LEU A 58 17.41 19.78 13.38
N ALA A 59 17.34 18.80 12.48
CA ALA A 59 18.47 17.94 12.19
C ALA A 59 19.69 18.72 11.67
N ALA A 60 19.49 19.72 10.80
CA ALA A 60 20.56 20.54 10.22
C ALA A 60 21.29 21.43 11.23
N ARG A 61 20.80 21.57 12.47
CA ARG A 61 21.51 22.28 13.55
C ARG A 61 22.57 21.40 14.23
N HIS A 62 22.44 20.08 14.10
CA HIS A 62 23.26 19.11 14.82
C HIS A 62 24.07 18.20 13.88
N HIS A 63 23.77 18.23 12.58
CA HIS A 63 24.40 17.37 11.58
C HIS A 63 24.84 18.17 10.35
N ASP A 64 26.07 17.96 9.87
CA ASP A 64 26.63 18.63 8.69
C ASP A 64 25.91 18.22 7.40
N GLN A 65 25.37 17.00 7.36
CA GLN A 65 24.67 16.46 6.20
C GLN A 65 23.34 15.84 6.63
N VAL A 66 22.25 16.40 6.13
CA VAL A 66 20.91 15.90 6.33
C VAL A 66 20.28 15.53 4.99
N SER A 67 19.58 14.44 4.93
CA SER A 67 18.73 14.08 3.80
C SER A 67 17.34 13.69 4.27
N LEU A 68 16.34 14.11 3.54
CA LEU A 68 14.95 13.77 3.77
C LEU A 68 14.40 13.06 2.52
N THR A 69 13.74 11.94 2.74
CA THR A 69 12.96 11.25 1.71
C THR A 69 11.55 11.04 2.23
N VAL A 70 10.57 11.50 1.47
CA VAL A 70 9.13 11.32 1.74
C VAL A 70 8.57 10.41 0.66
N PHE A 71 7.80 9.41 1.02
CA PHE A 71 7.18 8.51 0.07
C PHE A 71 5.82 8.02 0.58
N SER A 72 4.95 7.62 -0.35
CA SER A 72 3.73 6.87 -0.04
C SER A 72 3.91 5.40 -0.43
N ASP A 73 3.11 4.54 0.16
CA ASP A 73 3.04 3.11 -0.16
C ASP A 73 2.15 2.83 -1.38
N HIS A 74 1.13 3.65 -1.62
CA HIS A 74 0.20 3.57 -2.75
C HIS A 74 -0.40 4.93 -3.06
N GLY A 75 -1.19 4.97 -4.14
CA GLY A 75 -2.08 6.08 -4.46
C GLY A 75 -3.49 5.88 -3.92
N MET A 76 -4.49 6.56 -4.50
CA MET A 76 -5.90 6.44 -4.12
C MET A 76 -6.79 6.63 -5.34
N THR A 77 -7.71 5.70 -5.55
CA THR A 77 -8.65 5.69 -6.68
C THR A 77 -10.04 6.13 -6.23
N PRO A 78 -10.68 7.10 -6.90
CA PRO A 78 -12.07 7.43 -6.64
C PRO A 78 -12.99 6.25 -6.92
N LEU A 79 -13.91 5.95 -5.99
CA LEU A 79 -14.87 4.87 -6.16
C LEU A 79 -15.96 5.26 -7.17
N LYS A 80 -16.28 4.32 -8.08
CA LYS A 80 -17.32 4.44 -9.11
C LYS A 80 -18.52 3.56 -8.84
N GLY A 81 -18.33 2.48 -8.06
CA GLY A 81 -19.40 1.51 -7.78
C GLY A 81 -18.97 0.38 -6.86
N THR A 82 -19.90 -0.51 -6.59
CA THR A 82 -19.68 -1.69 -5.74
C THR A 82 -20.08 -2.97 -6.45
N VAL A 83 -19.48 -4.09 -6.05
CA VAL A 83 -19.75 -5.42 -6.57
C VAL A 83 -19.94 -6.38 -5.40
N ASP A 84 -21.01 -7.17 -5.43
CA ASP A 84 -21.24 -8.25 -4.47
C ASP A 84 -20.77 -9.58 -5.03
N LEU A 85 -19.47 -9.83 -5.00
CA LEU A 85 -18.90 -11.11 -5.43
C LEU A 85 -19.37 -12.29 -4.58
N LYS A 86 -19.65 -12.03 -3.30
CA LYS A 86 -20.07 -13.07 -2.36
C LYS A 86 -21.44 -13.61 -2.75
N ALA A 87 -22.39 -12.76 -3.14
CA ALA A 87 -23.72 -13.19 -3.58
C ALA A 87 -23.66 -14.10 -4.81
N ASP A 88 -22.68 -13.95 -5.71
CA ASP A 88 -22.51 -14.84 -6.87
C ASP A 88 -21.94 -16.21 -6.45
N ILE A 89 -21.03 -16.25 -5.50
CA ILE A 89 -20.48 -17.49 -4.96
C ILE A 89 -21.51 -18.22 -4.09
N ASP A 90 -22.32 -17.51 -3.31
CA ASP A 90 -23.33 -18.10 -2.42
C ASP A 90 -24.45 -18.81 -3.21
N LYS A 91 -24.65 -18.52 -4.51
CA LYS A 91 -25.55 -19.23 -5.42
C LYS A 91 -25.04 -20.63 -5.80
N LEU A 92 -23.75 -20.88 -5.61
CA LEU A 92 -23.14 -22.17 -5.87
C LEU A 92 -23.44 -23.12 -4.70
N ASN A 93 -23.62 -24.39 -4.99
CA ASN A 93 -23.82 -25.40 -3.94
C ASN A 93 -22.48 -25.83 -3.33
N LEU A 94 -21.64 -24.84 -2.97
CA LEU A 94 -20.32 -25.02 -2.36
C LEU A 94 -20.36 -24.61 -0.88
N ARG A 95 -19.62 -25.35 -0.05
CA ARG A 95 -19.55 -25.11 1.39
C ARG A 95 -18.21 -24.45 1.74
N PHE A 96 -18.26 -23.22 2.27
CA PHE A 96 -17.08 -22.54 2.83
C PHE A 96 -16.40 -23.39 3.92
N GLY A 97 -15.08 -23.46 3.90
CA GLY A 97 -14.27 -24.28 4.81
C GLY A 97 -14.25 -25.78 4.51
N VAL A 98 -14.99 -26.26 3.49
CA VAL A 98 -15.04 -27.67 3.08
C VAL A 98 -14.69 -27.86 1.61
N ASP A 99 -15.25 -27.05 0.74
CA ASP A 99 -15.03 -27.13 -0.71
C ASP A 99 -14.05 -26.04 -1.17
N TYR A 100 -14.08 -24.88 -0.50
CA TYR A 100 -13.17 -23.75 -0.71
C TYR A 100 -13.03 -22.93 0.58
N SER A 101 -12.00 -22.06 0.62
CA SER A 101 -11.88 -20.92 1.54
C SER A 101 -11.67 -19.65 0.72
N ALA A 102 -12.12 -18.51 1.24
CA ALA A 102 -11.94 -17.23 0.58
C ALA A 102 -11.73 -16.11 1.59
N CYS A 103 -11.09 -15.04 1.14
CA CYS A 103 -11.01 -13.75 1.81
C CYS A 103 -11.41 -12.68 0.81
N TYR A 104 -12.47 -11.94 1.12
CA TYR A 104 -12.97 -10.84 0.29
C TYR A 104 -12.42 -9.52 0.84
N ASP A 105 -11.29 -9.08 0.29
CA ASP A 105 -10.75 -7.75 0.58
C ASP A 105 -11.58 -6.67 -0.12
N SER A 106 -11.21 -5.40 0.02
CA SER A 106 -11.97 -4.31 -0.61
C SER A 106 -11.94 -4.33 -2.13
N THR A 107 -10.83 -4.77 -2.74
CA THR A 107 -10.58 -4.66 -4.20
C THR A 107 -10.23 -5.98 -4.86
N MET A 108 -10.02 -7.02 -4.05
CA MET A 108 -9.70 -8.37 -4.54
C MET A 108 -10.39 -9.44 -3.69
N ALA A 109 -10.67 -10.58 -4.31
CA ALA A 109 -11.06 -11.81 -3.62
C ALA A 109 -9.96 -12.86 -3.79
N ARG A 110 -9.53 -13.45 -2.68
CA ARG A 110 -8.49 -14.48 -2.64
C ARG A 110 -9.13 -15.81 -2.29
N PHE A 111 -8.79 -16.84 -3.07
CA PHE A 111 -9.39 -18.17 -2.95
C PHE A 111 -8.35 -19.26 -2.70
N TRP A 112 -8.75 -20.27 -1.92
CA TRP A 112 -8.06 -21.55 -1.74
C TRP A 112 -9.04 -22.66 -2.05
N PHE A 113 -8.74 -23.55 -3.00
CA PHE A 113 -9.63 -24.60 -3.47
C PHE A 113 -9.34 -25.89 -2.71
N LEU A 114 -10.18 -26.21 -1.72
CA LEU A 114 -10.06 -27.43 -0.92
C LEU A 114 -10.54 -28.64 -1.71
N LYS A 115 -11.34 -28.43 -2.76
CA LYS A 115 -11.72 -29.45 -3.75
C LYS A 115 -11.52 -28.90 -5.17
N PRO A 116 -10.94 -29.69 -6.09
CA PRO A 116 -10.70 -29.24 -7.47
C PRO A 116 -11.95 -28.74 -8.22
N ALA A 117 -13.11 -29.34 -7.99
CA ALA A 117 -14.35 -28.92 -8.62
C ALA A 117 -14.76 -27.49 -8.26
N ALA A 118 -14.48 -27.03 -7.04
CA ALA A 118 -14.82 -25.68 -6.60
C ALA A 118 -14.11 -24.60 -7.43
N GLN A 119 -12.91 -24.86 -7.94
CA GLN A 119 -12.18 -23.93 -8.78
C GLN A 119 -12.96 -23.63 -10.08
N ALA A 120 -13.44 -24.66 -10.76
CA ALA A 120 -14.17 -24.47 -12.02
C ALA A 120 -15.47 -23.71 -11.80
N ASP A 121 -16.23 -24.08 -10.75
CA ASP A 121 -17.52 -23.45 -10.43
C ASP A 121 -17.35 -21.98 -10.05
N ILE A 122 -16.40 -21.65 -9.18
CA ILE A 122 -16.11 -20.26 -8.76
C ILE A 122 -15.57 -19.44 -9.94
N THR A 123 -14.69 -20.02 -10.77
CA THR A 123 -14.19 -19.32 -11.95
C THR A 123 -15.32 -18.99 -12.93
N ALA A 124 -16.25 -19.92 -13.16
CA ALA A 124 -17.39 -19.70 -14.02
C ALA A 124 -18.37 -18.66 -13.43
N ALA A 125 -18.61 -18.69 -12.13
CA ALA A 125 -19.49 -17.71 -11.46
C ALA A 125 -18.99 -16.27 -11.58
N LEU A 126 -17.69 -16.06 -11.51
CA LEU A 126 -17.08 -14.73 -11.63
C LEU A 126 -16.69 -14.33 -13.06
N ALA A 127 -16.98 -15.14 -14.07
CA ALA A 127 -16.59 -14.88 -15.45
C ALA A 127 -17.17 -13.57 -16.05
N GLN A 128 -18.28 -13.06 -15.51
CA GLN A 128 -18.91 -11.81 -15.93
C GLN A 128 -18.74 -10.69 -14.89
N ALA A 129 -18.07 -10.96 -13.78
CA ALA A 129 -17.78 -9.93 -12.80
C ALA A 129 -16.74 -8.93 -13.34
N PRO A 130 -16.85 -7.63 -13.00
CA PRO A 130 -15.94 -6.61 -13.49
C PRO A 130 -14.58 -6.73 -12.79
N GLY A 131 -13.65 -7.38 -13.45
CA GLY A 131 -12.31 -7.68 -12.96
C GLY A 131 -11.71 -8.86 -13.74
N HIS A 132 -10.62 -9.40 -13.21
CA HIS A 132 -9.96 -10.53 -13.84
C HIS A 132 -9.23 -11.40 -12.81
N TRP A 133 -9.03 -12.67 -13.17
CA TRP A 133 -8.16 -13.56 -12.42
C TRP A 133 -6.70 -13.23 -12.70
N LEU A 134 -5.91 -12.99 -11.66
CA LEU A 134 -4.47 -12.81 -11.83
C LEU A 134 -3.85 -14.09 -12.37
N SER A 135 -3.10 -13.96 -13.46
CA SER A 135 -2.28 -15.04 -13.98
C SER A 135 -1.10 -15.34 -13.03
N GLN A 136 -0.53 -16.53 -13.15
CA GLN A 136 0.67 -16.90 -12.39
C GLN A 136 1.86 -15.96 -12.68
N GLU A 137 1.92 -15.40 -13.90
CA GLU A 137 2.93 -14.42 -14.27
C GLU A 137 2.71 -13.08 -13.55
N GLU A 138 1.49 -12.56 -13.50
CA GLU A 138 1.16 -11.35 -12.75
C GLU A 138 1.42 -11.52 -11.27
N MET A 139 1.03 -12.66 -10.69
CA MET A 139 1.32 -12.94 -9.28
C MET A 139 2.83 -12.96 -8.98
N ARG A 140 3.66 -13.45 -9.92
CA ARG A 140 5.14 -13.37 -9.79
C ARG A 140 5.65 -11.95 -9.91
N GLN A 141 5.16 -11.19 -10.89
CA GLN A 141 5.54 -9.78 -11.10
C GLN A 141 5.17 -8.90 -9.90
N PHE A 142 4.01 -9.15 -9.28
CA PHE A 142 3.56 -8.45 -8.08
C PHE A 142 4.20 -8.96 -6.78
N GLY A 143 5.04 -10.00 -6.84
CA GLY A 143 5.73 -10.56 -5.68
C GLY A 143 4.83 -11.32 -4.71
N ILE A 144 3.65 -11.78 -5.16
CA ILE A 144 2.64 -12.46 -4.33
C ILE A 144 2.46 -13.95 -4.67
N ALA A 145 3.26 -14.50 -5.58
CA ALA A 145 3.27 -15.92 -5.92
C ALA A 145 4.04 -16.74 -4.87
N PHE A 146 3.47 -16.88 -3.68
CA PHE A 146 4.10 -17.66 -2.61
C PHE A 146 3.92 -19.17 -2.84
N PRO A 147 4.99 -20.00 -2.68
CA PRO A 147 4.92 -21.43 -2.90
C PRO A 147 3.92 -22.18 -1.99
N ASP A 148 3.67 -21.64 -0.81
CA ASP A 148 2.71 -22.15 0.18
C ASP A 148 1.30 -21.60 0.01
N HIS A 149 1.06 -20.83 -1.06
CA HIS A 149 -0.22 -20.16 -1.36
C HIS A 149 -0.79 -19.34 -0.20
N LYS A 150 0.06 -18.88 0.74
CA LYS A 150 -0.42 -18.15 1.93
C LYS A 150 -1.18 -16.87 1.62
N PHE A 151 -0.95 -16.26 0.46
CA PHE A 151 -1.66 -15.05 0.03
C PHE A 151 -2.91 -15.33 -0.81
N GLY A 152 -3.09 -16.56 -1.27
CA GLY A 152 -4.17 -17.04 -2.13
C GLY A 152 -3.63 -18.01 -3.17
N GLU A 153 -4.39 -19.05 -3.49
CA GLU A 153 -4.10 -19.96 -4.59
C GLU A 153 -4.52 -19.33 -5.94
N ALA A 154 -5.67 -18.61 -5.92
CA ALA A 154 -6.14 -17.79 -7.02
C ALA A 154 -6.66 -16.45 -6.48
N ILE A 155 -6.45 -15.38 -7.24
CA ILE A 155 -6.83 -14.03 -6.87
C ILE A 155 -7.65 -13.42 -8.00
N PHE A 156 -8.87 -12.97 -7.67
CA PHE A 156 -9.72 -12.18 -8.54
C PHE A 156 -9.57 -10.71 -8.17
N LEU A 157 -9.02 -9.91 -9.06
CA LEU A 157 -8.79 -8.47 -8.89
C LEU A 157 -9.88 -7.69 -9.60
N LEU A 158 -10.56 -6.77 -8.90
CA LEU A 158 -11.56 -5.90 -9.49
C LEU A 158 -10.95 -4.84 -10.41
N ASP A 159 -11.74 -4.40 -11.37
CA ASP A 159 -11.44 -3.21 -12.16
C ASP A 159 -11.35 -1.97 -11.27
N SER A 160 -10.46 -1.05 -11.63
CA SER A 160 -10.17 0.16 -10.87
C SER A 160 -11.40 1.04 -10.66
N GLY A 161 -11.63 1.42 -9.41
CA GLY A 161 -12.78 2.22 -8.98
C GLY A 161 -13.99 1.37 -8.54
N LEU A 162 -13.89 0.06 -8.45
CA LEU A 162 -14.93 -0.80 -7.90
C LEU A 162 -14.51 -1.36 -6.53
N GLN A 163 -15.46 -1.51 -5.61
CA GLN A 163 -15.22 -2.10 -4.29
C GLN A 163 -16.13 -3.31 -4.06
N ILE A 164 -15.58 -4.37 -3.48
CA ILE A 164 -16.37 -5.52 -3.02
C ILE A 164 -17.15 -5.11 -1.78
N ILE A 165 -18.48 -5.13 -1.88
CA ILE A 165 -19.39 -4.88 -0.77
C ILE A 165 -20.57 -5.87 -0.86
N PRO A 166 -20.82 -6.67 0.20
CA PRO A 166 -20.06 -6.76 1.46
C PRO A 166 -18.70 -7.44 1.29
N SER A 167 -17.74 -7.07 2.12
CA SER A 167 -16.42 -7.70 2.19
C SER A 167 -16.05 -8.04 3.63
N ASP A 168 -14.92 -8.74 3.81
CA ASP A 168 -14.40 -9.02 5.15
C ASP A 168 -13.81 -7.74 5.80
N MET A 169 -13.58 -6.69 5.02
CA MET A 169 -13.05 -5.41 5.48
C MET A 169 -14.15 -4.38 5.78
N ALA A 170 -15.28 -4.40 5.05
CA ALA A 170 -16.30 -3.38 5.18
C ALA A 170 -17.69 -3.85 4.69
N LEU A 171 -18.73 -3.30 5.31
CA LEU A 171 -20.13 -3.46 4.89
C LEU A 171 -20.69 -2.26 4.12
N LYS A 172 -19.92 -1.15 4.05
CA LYS A 172 -20.30 0.07 3.34
C LYS A 172 -19.13 0.57 2.51
N PRO A 173 -19.39 1.13 1.32
CA PRO A 173 -18.34 1.67 0.48
C PRO A 173 -17.74 2.94 1.06
N LEU A 174 -16.51 3.23 0.65
CA LEU A 174 -15.81 4.50 0.91
C LEU A 174 -15.67 5.28 -0.39
N PRO A 175 -15.62 6.63 -0.36
CA PRO A 175 -15.42 7.45 -1.55
C PRO A 175 -14.12 7.16 -2.33
N GLY A 176 -13.05 6.77 -1.63
CA GLY A 176 -11.77 6.39 -2.21
C GLY A 176 -11.33 5.03 -1.74
N MET A 177 -10.64 4.29 -2.61
CA MET A 177 -10.09 2.98 -2.31
C MET A 177 -8.75 2.77 -3.03
N HIS A 178 -7.90 1.93 -2.48
CA HIS A 178 -6.63 1.48 -3.05
C HIS A 178 -6.56 -0.05 -3.09
N GLY A 179 -5.47 -0.60 -3.64
CA GLY A 179 -5.26 -2.05 -3.73
C GLY A 179 -5.70 -2.64 -5.07
N TYR A 180 -5.81 -1.81 -6.11
CA TYR A 180 -6.04 -2.21 -7.49
C TYR A 180 -4.72 -2.63 -8.18
N ASP A 181 -4.78 -2.86 -9.48
CA ASP A 181 -3.59 -3.16 -10.28
C ASP A 181 -2.52 -2.08 -10.05
N PRO A 182 -1.29 -2.45 -9.65
CA PRO A 182 -0.22 -1.47 -9.43
C PRO A 182 0.21 -0.73 -10.69
N ARG A 183 -0.21 -1.20 -11.89
CA ARG A 183 0.02 -0.54 -13.18
C ARG A 183 -0.97 0.61 -13.44
N ASP A 184 -2.08 0.66 -12.70
CA ASP A 184 -3.04 1.75 -12.81
C ASP A 184 -2.44 3.05 -12.29
N ARG A 185 -2.71 4.15 -13.01
CA ARG A 185 -2.19 5.48 -12.67
C ARG A 185 -2.50 5.89 -11.23
N ASP A 186 -3.72 5.66 -10.79
CA ASP A 186 -4.19 6.07 -9.46
C ASP A 186 -3.68 5.15 -8.33
N SER A 187 -3.06 4.02 -8.68
CA SER A 187 -2.33 3.14 -7.74
C SER A 187 -0.89 3.59 -7.49
N HIS A 188 -0.34 4.49 -8.33
CA HIS A 188 1.06 4.88 -8.24
C HIS A 188 1.36 5.62 -6.93
N ALA A 189 2.43 5.18 -6.27
CA ALA A 189 3.02 5.85 -5.13
C ALA A 189 3.83 7.09 -5.55
N ALA A 190 4.05 8.01 -4.61
CA ALA A 190 4.88 9.18 -4.79
C ALA A 190 6.18 9.08 -4.00
N ILE A 191 7.26 9.68 -4.52
CA ILE A 191 8.53 9.84 -3.82
C ILE A 191 9.08 11.24 -4.04
N LEU A 192 9.54 11.87 -2.95
CA LEU A 192 10.24 13.14 -2.93
C LEU A 192 11.52 12.99 -2.12
N SER A 193 12.65 13.47 -2.60
CA SER A 193 13.93 13.38 -1.90
C SER A 193 14.74 14.66 -2.05
N THR A 194 15.41 15.07 -0.96
CA THR A 194 16.38 16.19 -0.98
C THR A 194 17.73 15.81 -1.56
N ARG A 195 17.94 14.52 -1.84
CA ARG A 195 19.15 14.00 -2.54
C ARG A 195 18.73 13.22 -3.78
N PRO A 196 19.56 13.22 -4.82
CA PRO A 196 19.34 12.35 -5.96
C PRO A 196 19.16 10.89 -5.55
N LEU A 197 18.34 10.17 -6.29
CA LEU A 197 18.10 8.73 -6.12
C LEU A 197 18.85 7.90 -7.16
N ASP A 198 19.79 8.53 -7.91
CA ASP A 198 20.48 7.96 -9.08
C ASP A 198 21.23 6.66 -8.79
N ASP A 199 21.62 6.47 -7.54
CA ASP A 199 22.28 5.25 -7.04
C ASP A 199 21.32 4.14 -6.58
N CYS A 200 20.00 4.41 -6.63
CA CYS A 200 18.94 3.47 -6.26
C CYS A 200 17.79 3.57 -7.27
N GLN A 201 17.57 2.51 -8.04
CA GLN A 201 16.40 2.42 -8.92
C GLN A 201 15.19 2.05 -8.07
N VAL A 202 14.43 3.06 -7.60
CA VAL A 202 13.16 2.86 -6.91
C VAL A 202 12.07 2.76 -7.98
N ARG A 203 11.48 1.59 -8.14
CA ARG A 203 10.40 1.30 -9.11
C ARG A 203 9.10 0.92 -8.42
N ASP A 204 9.21 0.30 -7.26
CA ASP A 204 8.09 -0.13 -6.44
C ASP A 204 8.36 0.08 -4.94
N VAL A 205 7.33 -0.17 -4.13
CA VAL A 205 7.39 0.03 -2.67
C VAL A 205 8.44 -0.86 -2.00
N ALA A 206 8.70 -2.06 -2.51
CA ALA A 206 9.69 -2.97 -1.93
C ALA A 206 11.12 -2.42 -2.06
N ASP A 207 11.39 -1.59 -3.07
CA ASP A 207 12.70 -0.97 -3.27
C ASP A 207 13.07 0.03 -2.17
N PHE A 208 12.08 0.58 -1.44
CA PHE A 208 12.36 1.47 -0.30
C PHE A 208 13.16 0.78 0.81
N PHE A 209 12.94 -0.51 1.04
CA PHE A 209 13.76 -1.27 1.98
C PHE A 209 15.24 -1.24 1.58
N HIS A 210 15.52 -1.46 0.31
CA HIS A 210 16.88 -1.45 -0.23
C HIS A 210 17.49 -0.05 -0.21
N LEU A 211 16.70 0.98 -0.52
CA LEU A 211 17.11 2.39 -0.42
C LEU A 211 17.51 2.75 1.03
N MET A 212 16.62 2.48 2.00
CA MET A 212 16.88 2.76 3.40
C MET A 212 18.11 2.03 3.92
N ARG A 213 18.23 0.73 3.64
CA ARG A 213 19.39 -0.09 4.02
C ARG A 213 20.69 0.48 3.45
N LYS A 214 20.71 0.84 2.17
CA LYS A 214 21.89 1.44 1.53
C LYS A 214 22.28 2.76 2.19
N ARG A 215 21.31 3.64 2.51
CA ARG A 215 21.57 4.91 3.20
C ARG A 215 22.16 4.68 4.60
N ILE A 216 21.61 3.75 5.37
CA ILE A 216 22.14 3.38 6.70
C ILE A 216 23.58 2.84 6.60
N ASP A 217 23.86 1.98 5.62
CA ASP A 217 25.21 1.43 5.44
C ASP A 217 26.22 2.49 4.99
N GLN A 218 25.80 3.52 4.26
CA GLN A 218 26.64 4.68 3.94
C GLN A 218 26.99 5.50 5.19
N LEU A 219 26.03 5.74 6.10
CA LEU A 219 26.26 6.42 7.37
C LEU A 219 27.31 5.68 8.23
N LYS A 220 27.21 4.36 8.37
CA LYS A 220 28.15 3.54 9.14
C LYS A 220 29.59 3.61 8.65
N LYS A 221 29.80 3.83 7.33
CA LYS A 221 31.17 3.97 6.75
C LYS A 221 31.81 5.30 7.11
N HIS A 222 31.03 6.35 7.32
CA HIS A 222 31.54 7.68 7.66
C HIS A 222 31.78 7.86 9.16
N THR A 223 31.21 7.01 10.02
CA THR A 223 31.33 7.08 11.48
C THR A 223 32.41 6.16 12.05
N ARG A 224 33.09 5.32 11.25
CA ARG A 224 34.24 4.54 11.73
C ARG A 224 35.50 5.43 11.65
N PRO A 225 36.14 5.78 12.80
CA PRO A 225 37.47 6.35 12.77
C PRO A 225 38.44 5.33 12.17
N ASN A 226 39.38 5.80 11.33
CA ASN A 226 40.51 5.01 10.87
C ASN A 226 41.39 4.53 12.05
#